data_d4230a315be3d914038d0e801e7ebcc6
#
_entry.id   d4230a315be3d914038d0e801e7ebcc6
#
_cell.length_a   1.000
_cell.length_b   1.000
_cell.length_c   1.000
_cell.angle_alpha   90.00
_cell.angle_beta   90.00
_cell.angle_gamma   90.00
#
_symmetry.space_group_name_H-M   'P 1'
#
loop_
_entity.id
_entity.type
_entity.pdbx_description
1 polymer ?
#
loop_
_entity_poly.entity_id
_entity_poly.type
_entity_poly.pdbx_seq_one_letter_code
_entity_poly.pdbx_strand_id
1 'polypeptide(L)'
;MENNDDDADANVFPQLILVLVLTLVNAFFAMSELAVLSVNKANIKNLADDGNKKAKLVQKLNEDQTKFLSTIQVGITLAGFFSSATAAVGLSESLGALLESWNIPNGEAFAIVIITILLSLFTLIFGELFPKRIALANPDKIAMFVVYPINFLKIITTPIVKFLSGTCNLLGKITGLNKVSGDKVTPDEIIYVVEEGVSDGTIDEEKQKMIESVLKFEDLTATDVMTPRTSTYMIDIDDKFSDYIDELLEQMYSRIPVYEGNRDNIIGILNIKDYFLNKNKSFLYSLSFWVAS
;
A
#
# COMPACT_ATOMS: atom_id res chain seq x y z
N MET A 1 15.29 -63.05 18.98
CA MET A 1 14.46 -62.22 18.10
C MET A 1 13.95 -60.99 18.86
N GLU A 2 14.86 -60.25 19.54
CA GLU A 2 14.44 -59.24 20.54
C GLU A 2 15.21 -57.88 20.40
N ASN A 3 15.98 -57.68 19.32
CA ASN A 3 16.80 -56.47 19.18
C ASN A 3 16.38 -55.53 18.02
N ASN A 4 15.29 -55.80 17.26
CA ASN A 4 14.95 -54.92 16.14
C ASN A 4 13.95 -53.81 16.52
N ASP A 5 13.21 -53.95 17.65
CA ASP A 5 12.21 -52.93 18.04
C ASP A 5 12.87 -51.72 18.73
N ASP A 6 13.95 -51.93 19.50
CA ASP A 6 14.70 -50.87 20.19
C ASP A 6 15.50 -49.96 19.22
N ASP A 7 15.96 -50.49 18.09
CA ASP A 7 16.70 -49.69 17.08
C ASP A 7 15.77 -48.86 16.18
N ALA A 8 14.53 -49.29 15.94
CA ALA A 8 13.57 -48.52 15.17
C ALA A 8 13.05 -47.32 15.96
N ASP A 9 12.73 -47.49 17.25
CA ASP A 9 12.28 -46.41 18.14
C ASP A 9 13.41 -45.37 18.41
N ALA A 10 14.67 -45.81 18.47
CA ALA A 10 15.83 -44.94 18.68
C ALA A 10 16.02 -43.91 17.55
N ASN A 11 15.58 -44.19 16.32
CA ASN A 11 15.71 -43.32 15.17
C ASN A 11 14.52 -42.35 14.98
N VAL A 12 13.32 -42.66 15.45
CA VAL A 12 12.10 -41.84 15.28
C VAL A 12 12.17 -40.53 16.07
N PHE A 13 12.66 -40.59 17.32
CA PHE A 13 12.69 -39.43 18.22
C PHE A 13 13.58 -38.27 17.71
N PRO A 14 14.81 -38.48 17.26
CA PRO A 14 15.63 -37.44 16.65
C PRO A 14 14.98 -36.82 15.41
N GLN A 15 14.28 -37.61 14.61
CA GLN A 15 13.60 -37.12 13.40
C GLN A 15 12.40 -36.23 13.72
N LEU A 16 11.58 -36.60 14.71
CA LEU A 16 10.49 -35.76 15.21
C LEU A 16 11.00 -34.42 15.74
N ILE A 17 12.13 -34.45 16.50
CA ILE A 17 12.75 -33.21 16.97
C ILE A 17 13.20 -32.36 15.78
N LEU A 18 13.84 -32.96 14.77
CA LEU A 18 14.30 -32.22 13.60
C LEU A 18 13.12 -31.61 12.82
N VAL A 19 12.04 -32.37 12.60
CA VAL A 19 10.82 -31.88 11.98
C VAL A 19 10.21 -30.72 12.77
N LEU A 20 10.16 -30.83 14.10
CA LEU A 20 9.68 -29.77 14.98
C LEU A 20 10.55 -28.50 14.86
N VAL A 21 11.87 -28.65 14.91
CA VAL A 21 12.82 -27.52 14.75
C VAL A 21 12.65 -26.86 13.38
N LEU A 22 12.56 -27.64 12.31
CA LEU A 22 12.34 -27.11 10.96
C LEU A 22 10.98 -26.42 10.82
N THR A 23 9.93 -26.95 11.46
CA THR A 23 8.62 -26.28 11.51
C THR A 23 8.68 -24.95 12.27
N LEU A 24 9.43 -24.89 13.38
CA LEU A 24 9.63 -23.62 14.11
C LEU A 24 10.46 -22.62 13.29
N VAL A 25 11.45 -23.06 12.53
CA VAL A 25 12.19 -22.21 11.59
C VAL A 25 11.26 -21.67 10.50
N ASN A 26 10.40 -22.52 9.94
CA ASN A 26 9.40 -22.11 8.97
C ASN A 26 8.41 -21.08 9.56
N ALA A 27 7.93 -21.35 10.78
CA ALA A 27 7.08 -20.45 11.54
C ALA A 27 7.73 -19.07 11.75
N PHE A 28 9.01 -19.05 12.10
CA PHE A 28 9.78 -17.81 12.24
C PHE A 28 9.83 -17.02 10.94
N PHE A 29 10.10 -17.66 9.79
CA PHE A 29 10.11 -17.00 8.50
C PHE A 29 8.72 -16.49 8.10
N ALA A 30 7.69 -17.32 8.22
CA ALA A 30 6.32 -16.95 7.88
C ALA A 30 5.80 -15.77 8.73
N MET A 31 6.11 -15.77 10.03
CA MET A 31 5.80 -14.68 10.94
C MET A 31 6.58 -13.40 10.55
N SER A 32 7.86 -13.54 10.22
CA SER A 32 8.72 -12.41 9.85
C SER A 32 8.27 -11.74 8.55
N GLU A 33 7.88 -12.55 7.56
CA GLU A 33 7.35 -12.08 6.28
C GLU A 33 6.17 -11.14 6.52
N LEU A 34 5.15 -11.64 7.18
CA LEU A 34 3.91 -10.90 7.34
C LEU A 34 4.06 -9.72 8.30
N ALA A 35 4.86 -9.86 9.37
CA ALA A 35 5.13 -8.77 10.30
C ALA A 35 5.78 -7.57 9.58
N VAL A 36 6.83 -7.78 8.79
CA VAL A 36 7.54 -6.69 8.09
C VAL A 36 6.69 -6.03 7.02
N LEU A 37 5.84 -6.80 6.32
CA LEU A 37 4.94 -6.25 5.30
C LEU A 37 3.77 -5.45 5.90
N SER A 38 3.31 -5.83 7.10
CA SER A 38 2.12 -5.27 7.74
C SER A 38 2.42 -4.17 8.75
N VAL A 39 3.68 -3.72 8.88
CA VAL A 39 4.03 -2.62 9.81
C VAL A 39 3.35 -1.31 9.44
N ASN A 40 3.02 -0.52 10.43
CA ASN A 40 2.63 0.87 10.21
C ASN A 40 3.87 1.68 9.78
N LYS A 41 3.94 1.98 8.46
CA LYS A 41 5.08 2.68 7.85
C LYS A 41 5.36 4.04 8.51
N ALA A 42 4.31 4.78 8.88
CA ALA A 42 4.46 6.09 9.52
C ALA A 42 5.06 5.95 10.93
N ASN A 43 4.58 4.97 11.72
CA ASN A 43 5.13 4.70 13.05
C ASN A 43 6.59 4.24 13.00
N ILE A 44 6.91 3.31 12.09
CA ILE A 44 8.30 2.83 11.91
C ILE A 44 9.21 3.96 11.47
N LYS A 45 8.77 4.86 10.59
CA LYS A 45 9.52 6.04 10.16
C LYS A 45 9.80 6.98 11.33
N ASN A 46 8.79 7.32 12.13
CA ASN A 46 8.97 8.17 13.32
C ASN A 46 10.00 7.57 14.29
N LEU A 47 9.88 6.27 14.60
CA LEU A 47 10.84 5.57 15.47
C LEU A 47 12.25 5.53 14.86
N ALA A 48 12.38 5.45 13.54
CA ALA A 48 13.67 5.47 12.85
C ALA A 48 14.31 6.87 12.92
N ASP A 49 13.51 7.93 12.76
CA ASP A 49 13.96 9.32 12.87
C ASP A 49 14.37 9.66 14.30
N ASP A 50 13.71 9.09 15.31
CA ASP A 50 14.08 9.15 16.74
C ASP A 50 15.37 8.35 17.08
N GLY A 51 16.00 7.73 16.11
CA GLY A 51 17.28 7.05 16.26
C GLY A 51 17.20 5.55 16.58
N ASN A 52 16.02 4.94 16.58
CA ASN A 52 15.86 3.51 16.84
C ASN A 52 16.50 2.67 15.73
N LYS A 53 17.57 1.94 16.06
CA LYS A 53 18.33 1.11 15.10
C LYS A 53 17.51 -0.02 14.49
N LYS A 54 16.58 -0.62 15.26
CA LYS A 54 15.71 -1.69 14.76
C LYS A 54 14.71 -1.15 13.74
N ALA A 55 14.08 -0.01 14.04
CA ALA A 55 13.15 0.65 13.14
C ALA A 55 13.83 1.04 11.81
N LYS A 56 15.05 1.57 11.85
CA LYS A 56 15.86 1.84 10.64
C LYS A 56 16.08 0.60 9.78
N LEU A 57 16.34 -0.55 10.41
CA LEU A 57 16.53 -1.79 9.69
C LEU A 57 15.20 -2.32 9.11
N VAL A 58 14.09 -2.22 9.84
CA VAL A 58 12.75 -2.59 9.34
C VAL A 58 12.38 -1.73 8.15
N GLN A 59 12.59 -0.41 8.24
CA GLN A 59 12.38 0.52 7.12
C GLN A 59 13.18 0.10 5.89
N LYS A 60 14.48 -0.20 6.07
CA LYS A 60 15.35 -0.66 4.97
C LYS A 60 14.92 -1.99 4.35
N LEU A 61 14.34 -2.91 5.14
CA LEU A 61 13.78 -4.16 4.60
C LEU A 61 12.49 -3.87 3.79
N ASN A 62 11.71 -2.91 4.23
CA ASN A 62 10.47 -2.51 3.58
C ASN A 62 10.70 -1.71 2.28
N GLU A 63 11.79 -0.95 2.19
CA GLU A 63 12.21 -0.24 0.96
C GLU A 63 12.66 -1.21 -0.14
N ASP A 64 13.23 -2.36 0.23
CA ASP A 64 13.73 -3.39 -0.72
C ASP A 64 12.90 -4.68 -0.57
N GLN A 65 11.58 -4.56 -0.72
CA GLN A 65 10.62 -5.65 -0.53
C GLN A 65 10.95 -6.87 -1.38
N THR A 66 11.34 -6.67 -2.63
CA THR A 66 11.64 -7.80 -3.54
C THR A 66 12.78 -8.65 -3.02
N LYS A 67 13.86 -8.05 -2.54
CA LYS A 67 15.00 -8.81 -1.96
C LYS A 67 14.63 -9.42 -0.62
N PHE A 68 13.86 -8.71 0.20
CA PHE A 68 13.37 -9.23 1.47
C PHE A 68 12.50 -10.48 1.25
N LEU A 69 11.48 -10.40 0.42
CA LEU A 69 10.59 -11.53 0.09
C LEU A 69 11.36 -12.71 -0.50
N SER A 70 12.29 -12.46 -1.45
CA SER A 70 13.12 -13.52 -2.00
C SER A 70 13.99 -14.21 -0.93
N THR A 71 14.52 -13.45 0.04
CA THR A 71 15.30 -14.00 1.15
C THR A 71 14.44 -14.92 2.03
N ILE A 72 13.26 -14.46 2.41
CA ILE A 72 12.33 -15.22 3.23
C ILE A 72 11.86 -16.48 2.50
N GLN A 73 11.51 -16.34 1.21
CA GLN A 73 11.02 -17.45 0.40
C GLN A 73 12.05 -18.57 0.27
N VAL A 74 13.34 -18.22 0.11
CA VAL A 74 14.43 -19.21 0.13
C VAL A 74 14.45 -19.95 1.47
N GLY A 75 14.32 -19.23 2.59
CA GLY A 75 14.30 -19.81 3.93
C GLY A 75 13.13 -20.78 4.14
N ILE A 76 11.91 -20.36 3.80
CA ILE A 76 10.68 -21.17 3.90
C ILE A 76 10.79 -22.43 3.04
N THR A 77 11.22 -22.26 1.78
CA THR A 77 11.33 -23.37 0.84
C THR A 77 12.35 -24.41 1.29
N LEU A 78 13.53 -23.99 1.74
CA LEU A 78 14.55 -24.89 2.24
C LEU A 78 14.10 -25.62 3.52
N ALA A 79 13.53 -24.90 4.48
CA ALA A 79 13.01 -25.50 5.71
C ALA A 79 11.91 -26.54 5.42
N GLY A 80 10.99 -26.22 4.50
CA GLY A 80 9.94 -27.13 4.06
C GLY A 80 10.47 -28.39 3.37
N PHE A 81 11.43 -28.25 2.45
CA PHE A 81 12.03 -29.40 1.77
C PHE A 81 12.82 -30.30 2.74
N PHE A 82 13.62 -29.74 3.64
CA PHE A 82 14.33 -30.54 4.63
C PHE A 82 13.36 -31.25 5.59
N SER A 83 12.30 -30.58 6.01
CA SER A 83 11.25 -31.19 6.85
C SER A 83 10.59 -32.36 6.16
N SER A 84 10.17 -32.19 4.91
CA SER A 84 9.53 -33.25 4.12
C SER A 84 10.46 -34.41 3.83
N ALA A 85 11.73 -34.14 3.48
CA ALA A 85 12.72 -35.19 3.23
C ALA A 85 13.00 -36.03 4.49
N THR A 86 13.15 -35.36 5.65
CA THR A 86 13.39 -36.05 6.92
C THR A 86 12.21 -36.97 7.31
N ALA A 87 11.00 -36.47 7.14
CA ALA A 87 9.80 -37.25 7.46
C ALA A 87 9.59 -38.43 6.51
N ALA A 88 9.87 -38.24 5.22
CA ALA A 88 9.70 -39.31 4.22
C ALA A 88 10.63 -40.50 4.46
N VAL A 89 11.86 -40.28 4.95
CA VAL A 89 12.83 -41.35 5.16
C VAL A 89 12.61 -42.09 6.44
N GLY A 90 12.25 -41.45 7.52
CA GLY A 90 12.29 -42.08 8.82
C GLY A 90 10.92 -42.40 9.43
N LEU A 91 9.98 -41.47 9.35
CA LEU A 91 8.64 -41.71 9.96
C LEU A 91 7.80 -42.67 9.12
N SER A 92 8.01 -42.69 7.78
CA SER A 92 7.28 -43.60 6.91
C SER A 92 7.71 -45.05 7.04
N GLU A 93 8.99 -45.32 7.35
CA GLU A 93 9.49 -46.65 7.57
C GLU A 93 8.84 -47.32 8.79
N SER A 94 8.79 -46.58 9.90
CA SER A 94 8.15 -47.09 11.13
C SER A 94 6.65 -47.36 10.97
N LEU A 95 5.93 -46.44 10.33
CA LEU A 95 4.49 -46.62 10.06
C LEU A 95 4.28 -47.69 9.00
N GLY A 96 5.15 -47.83 8.02
CA GLY A 96 5.11 -48.84 6.97
C GLY A 96 5.21 -50.25 7.56
N ALA A 97 6.18 -50.50 8.46
CA ALA A 97 6.33 -51.76 9.18
C ALA A 97 5.08 -52.10 10.00
N LEU A 98 4.46 -51.12 10.64
CA LEU A 98 3.22 -51.29 11.41
C LEU A 98 2.03 -51.64 10.51
N LEU A 99 1.88 -51.02 9.35
CA LEU A 99 0.83 -51.34 8.36
C LEU A 99 1.03 -52.72 7.76
N GLU A 100 2.26 -53.13 7.49
CA GLU A 100 2.58 -54.48 7.00
C GLU A 100 2.27 -55.56 8.05
N SER A 101 2.50 -55.26 9.33
CA SER A 101 2.09 -56.18 10.44
C SER A 101 0.59 -56.41 10.49
N TRP A 102 -0.21 -55.48 9.98
CA TRP A 102 -1.67 -55.55 9.83
C TRP A 102 -2.11 -56.22 8.52
N ASN A 103 -1.19 -56.85 7.80
CA ASN A 103 -1.44 -57.47 6.49
C ASN A 103 -1.95 -56.52 5.39
N ILE A 104 -1.60 -55.24 5.46
CA ILE A 104 -1.90 -54.26 4.41
C ILE A 104 -0.81 -54.38 3.32
N PRO A 105 -1.15 -54.79 2.09
CA PRO A 105 -0.18 -54.88 1.01
C PRO A 105 0.35 -53.46 0.65
N ASN A 106 1.65 -53.34 0.41
CA ASN A 106 2.33 -52.08 0.15
C ASN A 106 2.24 -51.07 1.32
N GLY A 107 2.32 -51.52 2.58
CA GLY A 107 2.21 -50.71 3.78
C GLY A 107 3.13 -49.47 3.77
N GLU A 108 4.36 -49.63 3.29
CA GLU A 108 5.32 -48.50 3.17
C GLU A 108 4.81 -47.39 2.24
N ALA A 109 4.26 -47.73 1.09
CA ALA A 109 3.71 -46.72 0.15
C ALA A 109 2.53 -45.94 0.75
N PHE A 110 1.65 -46.63 1.47
CA PHE A 110 0.55 -45.99 2.20
C PHE A 110 1.05 -45.14 3.36
N ALA A 111 2.07 -45.60 4.10
CA ALA A 111 2.68 -44.85 5.18
C ALA A 111 3.27 -43.50 4.68
N ILE A 112 3.99 -43.51 3.58
CA ILE A 112 4.54 -42.28 2.96
C ILE A 112 3.43 -41.25 2.67
N VAL A 113 2.32 -41.69 2.07
CA VAL A 113 1.20 -40.80 1.75
C VAL A 113 0.55 -40.26 3.02
N ILE A 114 0.27 -41.10 4.01
CA ILE A 114 -0.37 -40.70 5.27
C ILE A 114 0.54 -39.71 6.02
N ILE A 115 1.82 -40.06 6.21
CA ILE A 115 2.80 -39.18 6.90
C ILE A 115 2.93 -37.84 6.16
N THR A 116 3.04 -37.86 4.83
CA THR A 116 3.15 -36.63 4.06
C THR A 116 1.93 -35.72 4.24
N ILE A 117 0.72 -36.26 4.21
CA ILE A 117 -0.51 -35.48 4.43
C ILE A 117 -0.56 -34.93 5.87
N LEU A 118 -0.30 -35.75 6.88
CA LEU A 118 -0.33 -35.31 8.28
C LEU A 118 0.74 -34.24 8.55
N LEU A 119 1.94 -34.47 8.06
CA LEU A 119 3.04 -33.52 8.21
C LEU A 119 2.76 -32.19 7.46
N SER A 120 2.20 -32.27 6.26
CA SER A 120 1.83 -31.09 5.49
C SER A 120 0.79 -30.26 6.24
N LEU A 121 -0.25 -30.89 6.81
CA LEU A 121 -1.24 -30.21 7.62
C LEU A 121 -0.62 -29.61 8.89
N PHE A 122 0.23 -30.36 9.59
CA PHE A 122 0.92 -29.88 10.78
C PHE A 122 1.81 -28.66 10.46
N THR A 123 2.64 -28.75 9.42
CA THR A 123 3.54 -27.67 9.00
C THR A 123 2.75 -26.46 8.49
N LEU A 124 1.67 -26.67 7.76
CA LEU A 124 0.80 -25.58 7.29
C LEU A 124 0.18 -24.81 8.48
N ILE A 125 -0.33 -25.52 9.47
CA ILE A 125 -1.00 -24.89 10.63
C ILE A 125 0.03 -24.20 11.52
N PHE A 126 1.04 -24.94 11.99
CA PHE A 126 1.99 -24.48 13.00
C PHE A 126 3.21 -23.78 12.42
N GLY A 127 3.59 -24.10 11.19
CA GLY A 127 4.73 -23.50 10.50
C GLY A 127 4.35 -22.27 9.66
N GLU A 128 3.07 -22.05 9.36
CA GLU A 128 2.68 -20.92 8.48
C GLU A 128 1.45 -20.15 8.95
N LEU A 129 0.26 -20.77 9.02
CA LEU A 129 -0.98 -20.06 9.26
C LEU A 129 -1.05 -19.41 10.65
N PHE A 130 -0.74 -20.17 11.68
CA PHE A 130 -0.80 -19.66 13.05
C PHE A 130 0.27 -18.58 13.31
N PRO A 131 1.53 -18.73 12.91
CA PRO A 131 2.54 -17.68 13.01
C PRO A 131 2.17 -16.40 12.26
N LYS A 132 1.57 -16.49 11.07
CA LYS A 132 1.07 -15.33 10.33
C LYS A 132 -0.03 -14.58 11.10
N ARG A 133 -0.93 -15.29 11.78
CA ARG A 133 -1.94 -14.66 12.65
C ARG A 133 -1.32 -13.90 13.83
N ILE A 134 -0.28 -14.48 14.44
CA ILE A 134 0.47 -13.80 15.51
C ILE A 134 1.11 -12.50 14.97
N ALA A 135 1.69 -12.56 13.78
CA ALA A 135 2.31 -11.39 13.12
C ALA A 135 1.33 -10.24 12.90
N LEU A 136 0.12 -10.54 12.45
CA LEU A 136 -0.94 -9.53 12.23
C LEU A 136 -1.45 -8.89 13.53
N ALA A 137 -1.41 -9.62 14.65
CA ALA A 137 -1.88 -9.08 15.93
C ALA A 137 -0.99 -7.93 16.45
N ASN A 138 0.33 -7.98 16.21
CA ASN A 138 1.28 -6.95 16.66
C ASN A 138 2.46 -6.80 15.68
N PRO A 139 2.24 -6.31 14.45
CA PRO A 139 3.25 -6.34 13.39
C PRO A 139 4.50 -5.54 13.73
N ASP A 140 4.36 -4.34 14.31
CA ASP A 140 5.49 -3.45 14.63
C ASP A 140 6.44 -4.09 15.64
N LYS A 141 5.90 -4.71 16.71
CA LYS A 141 6.71 -5.36 17.76
C LYS A 141 7.45 -6.57 17.21
N ILE A 142 6.75 -7.37 16.42
CA ILE A 142 7.31 -8.60 15.84
C ILE A 142 8.36 -8.26 14.78
N ALA A 143 8.10 -7.29 13.91
CA ALA A 143 9.08 -6.83 12.93
C ALA A 143 10.36 -6.35 13.60
N MET A 144 10.27 -5.57 14.68
CA MET A 144 11.45 -5.13 15.46
C MET A 144 12.15 -6.28 16.21
N PHE A 145 11.46 -7.37 16.52
CA PHE A 145 12.05 -8.56 17.12
C PHE A 145 12.85 -9.37 16.09
N VAL A 146 12.29 -9.60 14.91
CA VAL A 146 12.87 -10.49 13.88
C VAL A 146 13.91 -9.81 12.99
N VAL A 147 14.01 -8.47 13.00
CA VAL A 147 14.83 -7.72 12.04
C VAL A 147 16.31 -8.08 12.05
N TYR A 148 16.92 -8.35 13.22
CA TYR A 148 18.34 -8.70 13.29
C TYR A 148 18.62 -10.09 12.70
N PRO A 149 17.91 -11.17 13.10
CA PRO A 149 18.09 -12.48 12.47
C PRO A 149 17.87 -12.46 10.96
N ILE A 150 16.82 -11.75 10.50
CA ILE A 150 16.51 -11.62 9.08
C ILE A 150 17.59 -10.84 8.32
N ASN A 151 18.09 -9.76 8.90
CA ASN A 151 19.18 -9.00 8.26
C ASN A 151 20.47 -9.82 8.17
N PHE A 152 20.78 -10.64 9.16
CA PHE A 152 21.90 -11.57 9.11
C PHE A 152 21.71 -12.62 8.01
N LEU A 153 20.51 -13.21 7.93
CA LEU A 153 20.17 -14.17 6.89
C LEU A 153 20.25 -13.55 5.48
N LYS A 154 19.78 -12.33 5.32
CA LYS A 154 19.88 -11.56 4.06
C LYS A 154 21.31 -11.51 3.53
N ILE A 155 22.29 -11.35 4.42
CA ILE A 155 23.71 -11.32 4.03
C ILE A 155 24.14 -12.67 3.47
N ILE A 156 23.79 -13.76 4.15
CA ILE A 156 24.16 -15.12 3.76
C ILE A 156 23.47 -15.53 2.46
N THR A 157 22.20 -15.21 2.31
CA THR A 157 21.39 -15.61 1.14
C THR A 157 21.59 -14.68 -0.07
N THR A 158 22.29 -13.56 0.08
CA THR A 158 22.54 -12.59 -1.00
C THR A 158 23.03 -13.22 -2.32
N PRO A 159 23.98 -14.16 -2.37
CA PRO A 159 24.40 -14.75 -3.63
C PRO A 159 23.26 -15.54 -4.31
N ILE A 160 22.49 -16.29 -3.54
CA ILE A 160 21.36 -17.07 -4.04
C ILE A 160 20.27 -16.12 -4.55
N VAL A 161 19.92 -15.10 -3.77
CA VAL A 161 18.90 -14.10 -4.13
C VAL A 161 19.31 -13.33 -5.38
N LYS A 162 20.58 -12.97 -5.55
CA LYS A 162 21.08 -12.33 -6.77
C LYS A 162 20.92 -13.22 -8.00
N PHE A 163 21.20 -14.51 -7.86
CA PHE A 163 21.00 -15.49 -8.95
C PHE A 163 19.51 -15.59 -9.33
N LEU A 164 18.63 -15.75 -8.34
CA LEU A 164 17.17 -15.82 -8.56
C LEU A 164 16.63 -14.53 -9.20
N SER A 165 17.00 -13.37 -8.64
CA SER A 165 16.59 -12.07 -9.19
C SER A 165 17.11 -11.85 -10.62
N GLY A 166 18.32 -12.28 -10.91
CA GLY A 166 18.90 -12.25 -12.26
C GLY A 166 18.09 -13.09 -13.25
N THR A 167 17.68 -14.29 -12.84
CA THR A 167 16.84 -15.19 -13.63
C THR A 167 15.45 -14.60 -13.85
N CYS A 168 14.80 -14.07 -12.79
CA CYS A 168 13.52 -13.40 -12.90
C CYS A 168 13.57 -12.17 -13.83
N ASN A 169 14.63 -11.35 -13.72
CA ASN A 169 14.83 -10.20 -14.60
C ASN A 169 15.02 -10.62 -16.08
N LEU A 170 15.73 -11.73 -16.32
CA LEU A 170 15.89 -12.27 -17.65
C LEU A 170 14.52 -12.71 -18.23
N LEU A 171 13.73 -13.45 -17.45
CA LEU A 171 12.39 -13.85 -17.83
C LEU A 171 11.48 -12.64 -18.06
N GLY A 172 11.56 -11.62 -17.19
CA GLY A 172 10.83 -10.37 -17.34
C GLY A 172 11.18 -9.60 -18.61
N LYS A 173 12.45 -9.65 -19.06
CA LYS A 173 12.87 -9.08 -20.36
C LYS A 173 12.28 -9.86 -21.53
N ILE A 174 12.26 -11.18 -21.45
CA ILE A 174 11.71 -12.04 -22.50
C ILE A 174 10.19 -11.84 -22.63
N THR A 175 9.48 -11.71 -21.51
CA THR A 175 8.01 -11.54 -21.47
C THR A 175 7.55 -10.08 -21.66
N GLY A 176 8.47 -9.11 -21.70
CA GLY A 176 8.15 -7.69 -21.86
C GLY A 176 7.61 -7.01 -20.60
N LEU A 177 7.57 -7.68 -19.46
CA LEU A 177 7.05 -7.19 -18.18
C LEU A 177 7.92 -6.11 -17.51
N ASN A 178 9.14 -5.90 -17.96
CA ASN A 178 10.07 -4.88 -17.41
C ASN A 178 9.63 -3.41 -17.67
N LYS A 179 8.47 -3.19 -18.30
CA LYS A 179 7.92 -1.84 -18.52
C LYS A 179 6.93 -1.39 -17.45
N VAL A 180 6.64 -2.24 -16.47
CA VAL A 180 5.81 -1.82 -15.32
C VAL A 180 6.71 -0.98 -14.41
N SER A 181 6.73 0.31 -14.68
CA SER A 181 7.34 1.34 -13.82
C SER A 181 6.66 1.26 -12.45
N GLY A 182 7.48 1.34 -11.41
CA GLY A 182 7.01 1.25 -10.03
C GLY A 182 5.80 2.15 -9.74
N ASP A 183 4.98 1.69 -8.85
CA ASP A 183 3.72 2.28 -8.38
C ASP A 183 3.84 3.80 -8.20
N LYS A 184 3.46 4.54 -9.23
CA LYS A 184 3.17 5.96 -9.07
C LYS A 184 1.78 6.02 -8.47
N VAL A 185 1.69 6.50 -7.25
CA VAL A 185 0.40 6.77 -6.61
C VAL A 185 -0.38 7.70 -7.52
N THR A 186 -1.53 7.25 -7.99
CA THR A 186 -2.41 8.04 -8.84
C THR A 186 -3.35 8.89 -7.99
N PRO A 187 -3.89 10.01 -8.51
CA PRO A 187 -4.91 10.79 -7.80
C PRO A 187 -6.09 9.92 -7.35
N ASP A 188 -6.51 8.95 -8.16
CA ASP A 188 -7.60 8.03 -7.84
C ASP A 188 -7.28 7.13 -6.64
N GLU A 189 -6.02 6.68 -6.50
CA GLU A 189 -5.59 5.92 -5.33
C GLU A 189 -5.62 6.77 -4.05
N ILE A 190 -5.28 8.06 -4.15
CA ILE A 190 -5.38 8.99 -3.00
C ILE A 190 -6.84 9.15 -2.59
N ILE A 191 -7.76 9.35 -3.55
CA ILE A 191 -9.20 9.46 -3.29
C ILE A 191 -9.70 8.19 -2.60
N TYR A 192 -9.34 7.00 -3.09
CA TYR A 192 -9.74 5.73 -2.51
C TYR A 192 -9.30 5.59 -1.03
N VAL A 193 -8.05 5.95 -0.72
CA VAL A 193 -7.54 5.90 0.67
C VAL A 193 -8.28 6.89 1.57
N VAL A 194 -8.67 8.05 1.04
CA VAL A 194 -9.46 9.05 1.79
C VAL A 194 -10.89 8.54 2.04
N GLU A 195 -11.53 7.91 1.06
CA GLU A 195 -12.85 7.27 1.21
C GLU A 195 -12.84 6.16 2.27
N GLU A 196 -11.79 5.33 2.29
CA GLU A 196 -11.60 4.32 3.32
C GLU A 196 -11.46 4.96 4.71
N GLY A 197 -10.70 6.07 4.82
CA GLY A 197 -10.57 6.84 6.05
C GLY A 197 -11.88 7.46 6.55
N VAL A 198 -12.79 7.84 5.64
CA VAL A 198 -14.14 8.31 6.01
C VAL A 198 -14.99 7.15 6.51
N SER A 199 -14.95 5.99 5.82
CA SER A 199 -15.66 4.78 6.22
C SER A 199 -15.26 4.32 7.63
N ASP A 200 -13.97 4.44 7.96
CA ASP A 200 -13.42 4.09 9.28
C ASP A 200 -13.64 5.20 10.35
N GLY A 201 -14.22 6.35 9.96
CA GLY A 201 -14.47 7.47 10.87
C GLY A 201 -13.22 8.26 11.28
N THR A 202 -12.07 8.06 10.62
CA THR A 202 -10.81 8.79 10.87
C THR A 202 -10.74 10.12 10.13
N ILE A 203 -11.48 10.26 9.03
CA ILE A 203 -11.61 11.46 8.21
C ILE A 203 -13.10 11.83 8.15
N ASP A 204 -13.43 13.12 8.29
CA ASP A 204 -14.79 13.60 8.10
C ASP A 204 -15.08 13.90 6.61
N GLU A 205 -16.36 13.90 6.23
CA GLU A 205 -16.79 14.13 4.84
C GLU A 205 -16.39 15.51 4.30
N GLU A 206 -16.25 16.50 5.17
CA GLU A 206 -15.86 17.86 4.77
C GLU A 206 -14.39 17.87 4.32
N LYS A 207 -13.51 17.17 5.05
CA LYS A 207 -12.10 17.01 4.66
C LYS A 207 -11.96 16.19 3.39
N GLN A 208 -12.76 15.14 3.21
CA GLN A 208 -12.80 14.38 1.96
C GLN A 208 -13.08 15.30 0.77
N LYS A 209 -14.18 16.07 0.82
CA LYS A 209 -14.56 17.01 -0.26
C LYS A 209 -13.46 18.03 -0.56
N MET A 210 -12.77 18.48 0.47
CA MET A 210 -11.66 19.43 0.34
C MET A 210 -10.48 18.81 -0.41
N ILE A 211 -10.09 17.57 -0.07
CA ILE A 211 -9.00 16.83 -0.73
C ILE A 211 -9.36 16.55 -2.19
N GLU A 212 -10.58 16.08 -2.47
CA GLU A 212 -11.06 15.85 -3.83
C GLU A 212 -11.04 17.13 -4.68
N SER A 213 -11.44 18.26 -4.07
CA SER A 213 -11.44 19.56 -4.76
C SER A 213 -10.01 20.00 -5.13
N VAL A 214 -9.04 19.75 -4.24
CA VAL A 214 -7.62 20.06 -4.51
C VAL A 214 -7.08 19.20 -5.64
N LEU A 215 -7.39 17.91 -5.66
CA LEU A 215 -6.92 17.00 -6.71
C LEU A 215 -7.53 17.32 -8.08
N LYS A 216 -8.80 17.76 -8.12
CA LYS A 216 -9.48 18.17 -9.35
C LYS A 216 -9.12 19.58 -9.81
N PHE A 217 -8.45 20.37 -8.97
CA PHE A 217 -8.15 21.78 -9.28
C PHE A 217 -7.21 21.93 -10.48
N GLU A 218 -6.30 20.98 -10.70
CA GLU A 218 -5.36 21.01 -11.83
C GLU A 218 -6.06 20.87 -13.19
N ASP A 219 -7.21 20.19 -13.23
CA ASP A 219 -7.98 19.95 -14.44
C ASP A 219 -8.99 21.08 -14.76
N LEU A 220 -9.21 22.01 -13.80
CA LEU A 220 -10.17 23.10 -13.98
C LEU A 220 -9.61 24.18 -14.90
N THR A 221 -10.39 24.54 -15.90
CA THR A 221 -10.12 25.68 -16.78
C THR A 221 -10.88 26.93 -16.32
N ALA A 222 -10.44 28.11 -16.80
CA ALA A 222 -11.17 29.35 -16.54
C ALA A 222 -12.65 29.26 -16.98
N THR A 223 -12.93 28.53 -18.04
CA THR A 223 -14.29 28.31 -18.56
C THR A 223 -15.20 27.56 -17.56
N ASP A 224 -14.63 26.65 -16.78
CA ASP A 224 -15.39 25.83 -15.83
C ASP A 224 -15.81 26.60 -14.57
N VAL A 225 -15.08 27.66 -14.23
CA VAL A 225 -15.29 28.46 -13.02
C VAL A 225 -15.81 29.88 -13.29
N MET A 226 -15.76 30.34 -14.57
CA MET A 226 -16.22 31.67 -14.92
C MET A 226 -17.75 31.80 -14.90
N THR A 227 -18.25 32.98 -14.60
CA THR A 227 -19.65 33.32 -14.88
C THR A 227 -19.83 33.52 -16.39
N PRO A 228 -20.69 32.73 -17.06
CA PRO A 228 -20.94 32.90 -18.49
C PRO A 228 -21.45 34.32 -18.80
N ARG A 229 -21.11 34.86 -19.97
CA ARG A 229 -21.51 36.20 -20.41
C ARG A 229 -23.03 36.43 -20.30
N THR A 230 -23.83 35.43 -20.60
CA THR A 230 -25.29 35.50 -20.55
C THR A 230 -25.84 35.71 -19.13
N SER A 231 -25.09 35.30 -18.13
CA SER A 231 -25.41 35.40 -16.70
C SER A 231 -24.65 36.51 -16.00
N THR A 232 -23.72 37.16 -16.69
CA THR A 232 -22.91 38.23 -16.10
C THR A 232 -23.76 39.51 -16.07
N TYR A 233 -23.87 40.14 -14.90
CA TYR A 233 -24.47 41.45 -14.74
C TYR A 233 -23.54 42.50 -15.34
N MET A 234 -24.07 43.35 -16.25
CA MET A 234 -23.32 44.38 -16.98
C MET A 234 -24.16 45.67 -17.12
N ILE A 235 -23.51 46.80 -17.19
CA ILE A 235 -24.14 48.12 -17.34
C ILE A 235 -23.76 48.70 -18.69
N ASP A 236 -24.78 49.28 -19.37
CA ASP A 236 -24.53 50.09 -20.58
C ASP A 236 -24.04 51.48 -20.16
N ILE A 237 -23.01 52.00 -20.87
CA ILE A 237 -22.47 53.31 -20.57
C ILE A 237 -23.45 54.44 -20.96
N ASP A 238 -24.29 54.19 -21.95
CA ASP A 238 -25.27 55.12 -22.46
C ASP A 238 -26.50 55.29 -21.56
N ASP A 239 -26.73 54.32 -20.65
CA ASP A 239 -27.82 54.36 -19.67
C ASP A 239 -27.47 55.29 -18.50
N LYS A 240 -28.52 55.84 -17.86
CA LYS A 240 -28.34 56.65 -16.67
C LYS A 240 -27.96 55.74 -15.48
N PHE A 241 -26.80 55.97 -14.95
CA PHE A 241 -26.30 55.19 -13.80
C PHE A 241 -27.26 55.21 -12.58
N SER A 242 -28.03 56.29 -12.41
CA SER A 242 -29.04 56.37 -11.36
C SER A 242 -30.04 55.24 -11.41
N ASP A 243 -30.31 54.68 -12.58
CA ASP A 243 -31.33 53.67 -12.81
C ASP A 243 -30.86 52.27 -12.30
N TYR A 244 -29.54 52.12 -12.14
CA TYR A 244 -28.91 50.88 -11.67
C TYR A 244 -28.50 50.89 -10.20
N ILE A 245 -28.53 52.03 -9.49
CA ILE A 245 -27.97 52.14 -8.12
C ILE A 245 -28.68 51.19 -7.15
N ASP A 246 -29.99 51.11 -7.19
CA ASP A 246 -30.78 50.30 -6.26
C ASP A 246 -30.52 48.81 -6.51
N GLU A 247 -30.47 48.38 -7.76
CA GLU A 247 -30.15 47.00 -8.15
C GLU A 247 -28.73 46.64 -7.82
N LEU A 248 -27.75 47.53 -7.99
CA LEU A 248 -26.35 47.34 -7.64
C LEU A 248 -26.14 47.14 -6.14
N LEU A 249 -26.91 47.79 -5.29
CA LEU A 249 -26.85 47.63 -3.85
C LEU A 249 -27.44 46.29 -3.41
N GLU A 250 -28.45 45.79 -4.11
CA GLU A 250 -29.07 44.50 -3.82
C GLU A 250 -28.16 43.34 -4.26
N GLN A 251 -27.51 43.44 -5.40
CA GLN A 251 -26.69 42.36 -5.99
C GLN A 251 -25.30 42.19 -5.34
N MET A 252 -24.84 43.15 -4.56
CA MET A 252 -23.53 43.11 -3.82
C MET A 252 -22.31 42.86 -4.70
N TYR A 253 -22.34 43.15 -6.01
CA TYR A 253 -21.17 42.99 -6.87
C TYR A 253 -20.12 44.07 -6.60
N SER A 254 -18.86 43.67 -6.47
CA SER A 254 -17.75 44.61 -6.25
C SER A 254 -17.21 45.23 -7.54
N ARG A 255 -17.26 44.47 -8.64
CA ARG A 255 -16.77 44.85 -9.98
C ARG A 255 -17.77 44.48 -11.03
N ILE A 256 -18.14 45.44 -11.89
CA ILE A 256 -19.18 45.27 -12.88
C ILE A 256 -18.61 45.68 -14.23
N PRO A 257 -18.69 44.82 -15.25
CA PRO A 257 -18.33 45.17 -16.61
C PRO A 257 -19.26 46.25 -17.16
N VAL A 258 -18.66 47.24 -17.87
CA VAL A 258 -19.40 48.29 -18.55
C VAL A 258 -19.16 48.10 -20.05
N TYR A 259 -20.25 48.07 -20.81
CA TYR A 259 -20.21 47.92 -22.27
C TYR A 259 -20.80 49.15 -22.97
N GLU A 260 -20.52 49.31 -24.29
CA GLU A 260 -21.04 50.36 -25.13
C GLU A 260 -21.75 49.74 -26.34
N GLY A 261 -23.06 49.96 -26.43
CA GLY A 261 -23.95 49.51 -27.49
C GLY A 261 -24.15 48.01 -27.62
N ASN A 262 -23.08 47.20 -27.53
CA ASN A 262 -23.17 45.73 -27.58
C ASN A 262 -22.43 45.12 -26.38
N ARG A 263 -23.07 44.10 -25.72
CA ARG A 263 -22.49 43.36 -24.57
C ARG A 263 -21.14 42.71 -24.84
N ASP A 264 -20.72 42.59 -26.11
CA ASP A 264 -19.40 42.11 -26.48
C ASP A 264 -18.35 43.23 -26.50
N ASN A 265 -18.78 44.50 -26.51
CA ASN A 265 -17.88 45.65 -26.52
C ASN A 265 -17.68 46.19 -25.09
N ILE A 266 -16.91 45.43 -24.27
CA ILE A 266 -16.60 45.86 -22.91
C ILE A 266 -15.56 46.97 -22.94
N ILE A 267 -15.92 48.14 -22.44
CA ILE A 267 -15.07 49.33 -22.43
C ILE A 267 -14.34 49.55 -21.10
N GLY A 268 -14.79 48.87 -20.05
CA GLY A 268 -14.16 48.97 -18.72
C GLY A 268 -14.84 48.19 -17.64
N ILE A 269 -14.31 48.30 -16.43
CA ILE A 269 -14.87 47.66 -15.21
C ILE A 269 -15.16 48.78 -14.21
N LEU A 270 -16.41 48.85 -13.76
CA LEU A 270 -16.82 49.72 -12.67
C LEU A 270 -16.48 49.06 -11.33
N ASN A 271 -15.67 49.72 -10.53
CA ASN A 271 -15.46 49.35 -9.14
C ASN A 271 -16.44 50.12 -8.27
N ILE A 272 -17.40 49.42 -7.68
CA ILE A 272 -18.45 50.02 -6.85
C ILE A 272 -17.89 50.82 -5.67
N LYS A 273 -16.84 50.32 -5.04
CA LYS A 273 -16.20 51.00 -3.91
C LYS A 273 -15.60 52.35 -4.34
N ASP A 274 -14.93 52.43 -5.49
CA ASP A 274 -14.34 53.64 -5.98
C ASP A 274 -15.40 54.66 -6.41
N TYR A 275 -16.52 54.20 -6.95
CA TYR A 275 -17.66 55.04 -7.23
C TYR A 275 -18.21 55.73 -5.97
N PHE A 276 -18.47 54.97 -4.89
CA PHE A 276 -19.00 55.57 -3.66
C PHE A 276 -18.01 56.51 -2.96
N LEU A 277 -16.71 56.24 -3.06
CA LEU A 277 -15.67 57.12 -2.50
C LEU A 277 -15.52 58.41 -3.28
N ASN A 278 -15.81 58.43 -4.59
CA ASN A 278 -15.66 59.55 -5.48
C ASN A 278 -17.02 60.18 -5.90
N LYS A 279 -18.03 60.12 -5.07
CA LYS A 279 -19.45 60.51 -5.35
C LYS A 279 -19.64 61.89 -5.98
N ASN A 280 -18.65 62.82 -5.90
CA ASN A 280 -18.66 64.16 -6.51
C ASN A 280 -17.87 64.25 -7.82
N LYS A 281 -17.34 63.14 -8.35
CA LYS A 281 -16.63 63.10 -9.64
C LYS A 281 -17.46 62.33 -10.67
N SER A 282 -17.25 62.63 -11.95
CA SER A 282 -17.94 61.92 -13.03
C SER A 282 -17.77 60.39 -12.88
N PHE A 283 -18.83 59.62 -13.24
CA PHE A 283 -18.85 58.17 -13.34
C PHE A 283 -17.59 57.59 -14.06
N LEU A 284 -17.14 58.30 -15.09
CA LEU A 284 -15.91 57.95 -15.84
C LEU A 284 -14.63 57.85 -15.01
N TYR A 285 -14.55 58.52 -13.85
CA TYR A 285 -13.39 58.44 -12.96
C TYR A 285 -13.31 57.14 -12.17
N SER A 286 -14.43 56.42 -12.09
CA SER A 286 -14.50 55.14 -11.35
C SER A 286 -14.37 53.94 -12.28
N LEU A 287 -14.24 54.17 -13.60
CA LEU A 287 -14.01 53.17 -14.61
C LEU A 287 -12.51 52.88 -14.72
N SER A 288 -12.13 51.66 -14.41
CA SER A 288 -10.82 51.13 -14.74
C SER A 288 -10.86 50.71 -16.22
N PHE A 289 -10.25 51.48 -17.11
CA PHE A 289 -10.20 51.11 -18.52
C PHE A 289 -9.32 49.86 -18.70
N TRP A 290 -9.89 48.83 -19.30
CA TRP A 290 -9.18 47.67 -19.74
C TRP A 290 -8.58 47.97 -21.12
N VAL A 291 -7.26 48.15 -21.19
CA VAL A 291 -6.57 48.12 -22.47
C VAL A 291 -6.34 46.64 -22.78
N ALA A 292 -7.17 46.08 -23.68
CA ALA A 292 -6.88 44.79 -24.28
C ALA A 292 -5.59 44.91 -25.10
N SER A 293 -4.50 44.33 -24.62
CA SER A 293 -3.27 44.12 -25.38
C SER A 293 -3.31 42.77 -26.07
#